data_c96e2291e71293e4c79998bf9d9fb1b4
#
_entry.id   c96e2291e71293e4c79998bf9d9fb1b4
#
_cell.length_a   1.000
_cell.length_b   1.000
_cell.length_c   1.000
_cell.angle_alpha   90.00
_cell.angle_beta   90.00
_cell.angle_gamma   90.00
#
_symmetry.space_group_name_H-M   'P 1'
#
loop_
_entity.id
_entity.type
_entity.pdbx_description
1 polymer ?
#
loop_
_entity_poly.entity_id
_entity_poly.type
_entity_poly.pdbx_seq_one_letter_code
_entity_poly.pdbx_strand_id
1 'polypeptide(L)'
;MFGLEPWQFVAAFGITAFAGFVKGALGFAMPMIMMSAFGSIMPATAALAAMILPTLFTNVQQGFRDGRAEAWASARKFRLHIVMVAVFICVSAGFVTLIPQWVMYAALGLPITAFAIWQLSGRPMVLNLRHRRRAEGWSGVIGGLYGGISGIWGPPLIVYLLSIGTDKREQVRVQGVVFLIGAVTLTLAHLASGLLNAQTLPLSLVLCIPAFAGMMAGFALQDRLDVGQFRRWTLALLILTGLNLIRRALELWSL
;
A
#
# COMPACT_ATOMS: atom_id res chain seq x y z
N MET A 1 -17.34 -10.27 -15.32
CA MET A 1 -16.19 -9.66 -16.02
C MET A 1 -14.93 -10.03 -15.27
N PHE A 2 -13.90 -10.56 -15.91
CA PHE A 2 -12.63 -10.96 -15.25
C PHE A 2 -12.79 -11.87 -14.01
N GLY A 3 -13.73 -12.82 -14.04
CA GLY A 3 -14.04 -13.71 -12.92
C GLY A 3 -14.84 -13.06 -11.78
N LEU A 4 -15.25 -11.80 -11.93
CA LEU A 4 -16.08 -11.07 -10.98
C LEU A 4 -17.53 -10.97 -11.47
N GLU A 5 -18.47 -10.96 -10.52
CA GLU A 5 -19.83 -10.55 -10.77
C GLU A 5 -19.90 -9.08 -11.22
N PRO A 6 -20.88 -8.68 -12.04
CA PRO A 6 -20.97 -7.30 -12.55
C PRO A 6 -20.90 -6.24 -11.45
N TRP A 7 -21.59 -6.44 -10.33
CA TRP A 7 -21.58 -5.50 -9.21
C TRP A 7 -20.21 -5.42 -8.52
N GLN A 8 -19.47 -6.55 -8.41
CA GLN A 8 -18.11 -6.58 -7.85
C GLN A 8 -17.15 -5.78 -8.72
N PHE A 9 -17.29 -5.89 -10.05
CA PHE A 9 -16.47 -5.12 -10.99
C PHE A 9 -16.74 -3.61 -10.83
N VAL A 10 -18.00 -3.18 -10.78
CA VAL A 10 -18.38 -1.78 -10.55
C VAL A 10 -17.85 -1.29 -9.21
N ALA A 11 -18.00 -2.08 -8.15
CA ALA A 11 -17.47 -1.77 -6.83
C ALA A 11 -15.94 -1.65 -6.85
N ALA A 12 -15.22 -2.59 -7.51
CA ALA A 12 -13.78 -2.54 -7.63
C ALA A 12 -13.30 -1.28 -8.38
N PHE A 13 -14.00 -0.88 -9.42
CA PHE A 13 -13.72 0.34 -10.16
C PHE A 13 -13.89 1.59 -9.29
N GLY A 14 -15.00 1.70 -8.56
CA GLY A 14 -15.27 2.80 -7.62
C GLY A 14 -14.28 2.85 -6.46
N ILE A 15 -13.98 1.71 -5.84
CA ILE A 15 -12.96 1.58 -4.78
C ILE A 15 -11.61 2.07 -5.28
N THR A 16 -11.21 1.66 -6.49
CA THR A 16 -9.92 2.02 -7.05
C THR A 16 -9.83 3.52 -7.37
N ALA A 17 -10.90 4.11 -7.92
CA ALA A 17 -11.00 5.55 -8.16
C ALA A 17 -10.86 6.34 -6.86
N PHE A 18 -11.60 5.93 -5.82
CA PHE A 18 -11.52 6.54 -4.50
C PHE A 18 -10.15 6.38 -3.85
N ALA A 19 -9.56 5.18 -3.91
CA ALA A 19 -8.23 4.91 -3.38
C ALA A 19 -7.15 5.73 -4.09
N GLY A 20 -7.26 5.89 -5.42
CA GLY A 20 -6.44 6.79 -6.21
C GLY A 20 -6.59 8.25 -5.78
N PHE A 21 -7.84 8.72 -5.59
CA PHE A 21 -8.12 10.07 -5.09
C PHE A 21 -7.46 10.34 -3.73
N VAL A 22 -7.61 9.40 -2.77
CA VAL A 22 -6.97 9.51 -1.46
C VAL A 22 -5.45 9.56 -1.61
N LYS A 23 -4.87 8.74 -2.48
CA LYS A 23 -3.42 8.77 -2.76
C LYS A 23 -2.99 10.10 -3.33
N GLY A 24 -3.74 10.68 -4.27
CA GLY A 24 -3.46 12.01 -4.81
C GLY A 24 -3.49 13.09 -3.73
N ALA A 25 -4.51 13.06 -2.87
CA ALA A 25 -4.69 14.07 -1.81
C ALA A 25 -3.69 13.93 -0.64
N LEU A 26 -3.38 12.69 -0.21
CA LEU A 26 -2.58 12.41 1.00
C LEU A 26 -1.18 11.87 0.70
N GLY A 27 -0.88 11.42 -0.52
CA GLY A 27 0.39 10.83 -0.93
C GLY A 27 0.56 9.34 -0.58
N PHE A 28 -0.39 8.70 0.11
CA PHE A 28 -0.32 7.31 0.55
C PHE A 28 -1.71 6.68 0.67
N ALA A 29 -1.84 5.53 1.31
CA ALA A 29 -3.05 4.80 1.68
C ALA A 29 -3.77 4.03 0.55
N MET A 30 -3.49 4.27 -0.73
CA MET A 30 -4.18 3.56 -1.83
C MET A 30 -4.13 2.03 -1.70
N PRO A 31 -2.96 1.38 -1.47
CA PRO A 31 -2.90 -0.07 -1.30
C PRO A 31 -3.71 -0.55 -0.08
N MET A 32 -3.69 0.21 1.03
CA MET A 32 -4.43 -0.14 2.24
C MET A 32 -5.94 -0.11 1.99
N ILE A 33 -6.44 0.93 1.31
CA ILE A 33 -7.87 1.07 0.95
C ILE A 33 -8.28 -0.04 -0.01
N MET A 34 -7.49 -0.27 -1.07
CA MET A 34 -7.80 -1.31 -2.05
C MET A 34 -7.82 -2.69 -1.38
N MET A 35 -6.77 -3.06 -0.63
CA MET A 35 -6.71 -4.38 0.01
C MET A 35 -7.82 -4.59 1.02
N SER A 36 -8.13 -3.60 1.85
CA SER A 36 -9.18 -3.73 2.86
C SER A 36 -10.59 -3.77 2.24
N ALA A 37 -10.87 -2.93 1.24
CA ALA A 37 -12.17 -2.90 0.58
C ALA A 37 -12.35 -4.09 -0.40
N PHE A 38 -11.33 -4.42 -1.19
CA PHE A 38 -11.36 -5.59 -2.08
C PHE A 38 -11.49 -6.89 -1.31
N GLY A 39 -10.79 -7.02 -0.17
CA GLY A 39 -10.93 -8.18 0.71
C GLY A 39 -12.35 -8.39 1.21
N SER A 40 -13.25 -7.39 1.12
CA SER A 40 -14.67 -7.54 1.44
C SER A 40 -15.52 -8.10 0.29
N ILE A 41 -15.03 -8.04 -0.95
CA ILE A 41 -15.80 -8.42 -2.15
C ILE A 41 -15.15 -9.53 -2.98
N MET A 42 -13.88 -9.84 -2.74
CA MET A 42 -13.15 -10.89 -3.44
C MET A 42 -12.11 -11.56 -2.53
N PRO A 43 -11.55 -12.73 -2.90
CA PRO A 43 -10.46 -13.39 -2.17
C PRO A 43 -9.23 -12.49 -2.03
N ALA A 44 -8.49 -12.62 -0.91
CA ALA A 44 -7.34 -11.77 -0.62
C ALA A 44 -6.23 -11.83 -1.69
N THR A 45 -6.00 -13.00 -2.28
CA THR A 45 -5.05 -13.18 -3.39
C THR A 45 -5.49 -12.46 -4.66
N ALA A 46 -6.79 -12.50 -4.99
CA ALA A 46 -7.34 -11.76 -6.12
C ALA A 46 -7.28 -10.24 -5.88
N ALA A 47 -7.55 -9.80 -4.66
CA ALA A 47 -7.42 -8.39 -4.23
C ALA A 47 -5.98 -7.89 -4.41
N LEU A 48 -4.99 -8.71 -4.00
CA LEU A 48 -3.57 -8.39 -4.17
C LEU A 48 -3.20 -8.29 -5.65
N ALA A 49 -3.56 -9.28 -6.47
CA ALA A 49 -3.30 -9.25 -7.91
C ALA A 49 -3.93 -8.01 -8.58
N ALA A 50 -5.18 -7.69 -8.24
CA ALA A 50 -5.90 -6.56 -8.81
C ALA A 50 -5.26 -5.20 -8.53
N MET A 51 -4.61 -5.03 -7.36
CA MET A 51 -4.01 -3.74 -6.98
C MET A 51 -2.57 -3.52 -7.46
N ILE A 52 -1.85 -4.57 -7.93
CA ILE A 52 -0.42 -4.48 -8.25
C ILE A 52 -0.14 -3.42 -9.30
N LEU A 53 -0.77 -3.50 -10.48
CA LEU A 53 -0.52 -2.54 -11.57
C LEU A 53 -1.04 -1.13 -11.26
N PRO A 54 -2.25 -0.93 -10.71
CA PRO A 54 -2.67 0.39 -10.25
C PRO A 54 -1.66 1.05 -9.30
N THR A 55 -1.11 0.26 -8.38
CA THR A 55 -0.07 0.75 -7.45
C THR A 55 1.21 1.11 -8.18
N LEU A 56 1.67 0.28 -9.12
CA LEU A 56 2.86 0.54 -9.92
C LEU A 56 2.71 1.84 -10.72
N PHE A 57 1.64 1.97 -11.52
CA PHE A 57 1.43 3.13 -12.38
C PHE A 57 1.30 4.43 -11.60
N THR A 58 0.56 4.42 -10.51
CA THR A 58 0.42 5.61 -9.66
C THR A 58 1.71 5.96 -8.92
N ASN A 59 2.56 4.98 -8.59
CA ASN A 59 3.87 5.24 -7.98
C ASN A 59 4.89 5.79 -8.97
N VAL A 60 4.82 5.45 -10.27
CA VAL A 60 5.64 6.09 -11.30
C VAL A 60 5.42 7.61 -11.29
N GLN A 61 4.16 8.03 -11.33
CA GLN A 61 3.81 9.44 -11.28
C GLN A 61 4.31 10.12 -9.99
N GLN A 62 4.12 9.47 -8.84
CA GLN A 62 4.53 10.02 -7.55
C GLN A 62 6.05 10.08 -7.40
N GLY A 63 6.76 9.02 -7.81
CA GLY A 63 8.21 8.89 -7.64
C GLY A 63 9.01 9.91 -8.43
N PHE A 64 8.50 10.35 -9.59
CA PHE A 64 9.16 11.33 -10.44
C PHE A 64 8.56 12.74 -10.37
N ARG A 65 7.65 12.99 -9.46
CA ARG A 65 6.96 14.29 -9.33
C ARG A 65 7.93 15.47 -9.16
N ASP A 66 8.99 15.29 -8.37
CA ASP A 66 10.01 16.32 -8.08
C ASP A 66 11.22 16.25 -9.05
N GLY A 67 11.14 15.41 -10.10
CA GLY A 67 12.19 15.22 -11.09
C GLY A 67 13.12 14.04 -10.80
N ARG A 68 13.87 13.64 -11.84
CA ARG A 68 14.72 12.43 -11.80
C ARG A 68 15.93 12.58 -10.87
N ALA A 69 16.52 13.76 -10.80
CA ALA A 69 17.69 14.03 -9.96
C ALA A 69 17.35 13.87 -8.47
N GLU A 70 16.21 14.42 -8.04
CA GLU A 70 15.72 14.34 -6.67
C GLU A 70 15.30 12.92 -6.30
N ALA A 71 14.69 12.20 -7.25
CA ALA A 71 14.38 10.78 -7.07
C ALA A 71 15.65 9.95 -6.85
N TRP A 72 16.69 10.18 -7.64
CA TRP A 72 17.97 9.50 -7.49
C TRP A 72 18.67 9.81 -6.17
N ALA A 73 18.68 11.09 -5.76
CA ALA A 73 19.24 11.51 -4.46
C ALA A 73 18.54 10.80 -3.29
N SER A 74 17.20 10.70 -3.34
CA SER A 74 16.41 9.98 -2.35
C SER A 74 16.72 8.48 -2.36
N ALA A 75 16.83 7.85 -3.54
CA ALA A 75 17.18 6.44 -3.67
C ALA A 75 18.57 6.13 -3.07
N ARG A 76 19.56 6.99 -3.32
CA ARG A 76 20.91 6.84 -2.72
C ARG A 76 20.93 7.02 -1.20
N LYS A 77 20.18 8.01 -0.70
CA LYS A 77 20.13 8.32 0.75
C LYS A 77 19.50 7.18 1.54
N PHE A 78 18.44 6.55 1.02
CA PHE A 78 17.68 5.49 1.70
C PHE A 78 17.91 4.10 1.08
N ARG A 79 19.10 3.90 0.48
CA ARG A 79 19.44 2.65 -0.25
C ARG A 79 19.31 1.39 0.59
N LEU A 80 19.66 1.45 1.89
CA LEU A 80 19.57 0.30 2.77
C LEU A 80 18.10 -0.13 2.95
N HIS A 81 17.21 0.83 3.24
CA HIS A 81 15.77 0.55 3.34
C HIS A 81 15.23 -0.05 2.04
N ILE A 82 15.56 0.55 0.89
CA ILE A 82 15.11 0.10 -0.44
C ILE A 82 15.56 -1.33 -0.72
N VAL A 83 16.84 -1.65 -0.49
CA VAL A 83 17.37 -3.00 -0.71
C VAL A 83 16.67 -4.00 0.20
N MET A 84 16.50 -3.68 1.49
CA MET A 84 15.81 -4.56 2.42
C MET A 84 14.33 -4.76 2.02
N VAL A 85 13.62 -3.70 1.65
CA VAL A 85 12.24 -3.83 1.13
C VAL A 85 12.21 -4.74 -0.09
N ALA A 86 13.06 -4.51 -1.08
CA ALA A 86 13.05 -5.29 -2.32
C ALA A 86 13.36 -6.78 -2.05
N VAL A 87 14.42 -7.08 -1.29
CA VAL A 87 14.78 -8.47 -0.95
C VAL A 87 13.64 -9.18 -0.23
N PHE A 88 13.07 -8.54 0.80
CA PHE A 88 12.05 -9.18 1.61
C PHE A 88 10.66 -9.21 0.97
N ILE A 89 10.36 -8.33 0.00
CA ILE A 89 9.20 -8.49 -0.90
C ILE A 89 9.37 -9.78 -1.72
N CYS A 90 10.54 -9.99 -2.34
CA CYS A 90 10.78 -11.21 -3.13
C CYS A 90 10.65 -12.48 -2.28
N VAL A 91 11.19 -12.46 -1.06
CA VAL A 91 11.09 -13.59 -0.13
C VAL A 91 9.64 -13.88 0.23
N SER A 92 8.88 -12.88 0.68
CA SER A 92 7.51 -13.09 1.16
C SER A 92 6.49 -13.32 0.05
N ALA A 93 6.68 -12.73 -1.13
CA ALA A 93 5.81 -12.93 -2.28
C ALA A 93 5.77 -14.40 -2.76
N GLY A 94 6.88 -15.13 -2.61
CA GLY A 94 6.93 -16.57 -2.95
C GLY A 94 6.01 -17.44 -2.10
N PHE A 95 5.63 -16.99 -0.92
CA PHE A 95 4.77 -17.73 0.01
C PHE A 95 3.29 -17.36 -0.08
N VAL A 96 2.93 -16.32 -0.82
CA VAL A 96 1.57 -15.77 -0.84
C VAL A 96 0.49 -16.79 -1.21
N THR A 97 0.79 -17.70 -2.14
CA THR A 97 -0.12 -18.75 -2.60
C THR A 97 -0.23 -19.92 -1.61
N LEU A 98 0.69 -20.04 -0.66
CA LEU A 98 0.72 -21.08 0.37
C LEU A 98 0.02 -20.62 1.66
N ILE A 99 -0.21 -19.33 1.83
CA ILE A 99 -0.81 -18.77 3.04
C ILE A 99 -2.32 -19.02 3.04
N PRO A 100 -2.88 -19.66 4.07
CA PRO A 100 -4.32 -19.80 4.21
C PRO A 100 -5.04 -18.46 4.17
N GLN A 101 -6.23 -18.42 3.57
CA GLN A 101 -6.95 -17.17 3.35
C GLN A 101 -7.30 -16.44 4.65
N TRP A 102 -7.64 -17.16 5.72
CA TRP A 102 -7.89 -16.55 7.03
C TRP A 102 -6.65 -15.84 7.59
N VAL A 103 -5.46 -16.42 7.40
CA VAL A 103 -4.18 -15.80 7.80
C VAL A 103 -3.95 -14.52 7.01
N MET A 104 -4.22 -14.53 5.69
CA MET A 104 -4.09 -13.32 4.87
C MET A 104 -5.04 -12.21 5.35
N TYR A 105 -6.30 -12.53 5.64
CA TYR A 105 -7.24 -11.53 6.16
C TYR A 105 -6.83 -11.00 7.53
N ALA A 106 -6.34 -11.85 8.44
CA ALA A 106 -5.81 -11.42 9.73
C ALA A 106 -4.57 -10.54 9.57
N ALA A 107 -3.62 -10.96 8.72
CA ALA A 107 -2.39 -10.22 8.42
C ALA A 107 -2.65 -8.86 7.75
N LEU A 108 -3.75 -8.71 7.04
CA LEU A 108 -4.20 -7.44 6.47
C LEU A 108 -4.96 -6.61 7.51
N GLY A 109 -5.98 -7.19 8.12
CA GLY A 109 -6.91 -6.47 8.98
C GLY A 109 -6.26 -5.92 10.25
N LEU A 110 -5.45 -6.73 10.95
CA LEU A 110 -4.83 -6.34 12.22
C LEU A 110 -3.86 -5.14 12.06
N PRO A 111 -2.85 -5.17 11.16
CA PRO A 111 -1.94 -4.05 11.02
C PRO A 111 -2.59 -2.79 10.45
N ILE A 112 -3.53 -2.92 9.50
CA ILE A 112 -4.25 -1.78 8.92
C ILE A 112 -5.07 -1.08 10.01
N THR A 113 -5.83 -1.84 10.79
CA THR A 113 -6.65 -1.31 11.88
C THR A 113 -5.78 -0.68 12.97
N ALA A 114 -4.73 -1.37 13.41
CA ALA A 114 -3.81 -0.86 14.43
C ALA A 114 -3.12 0.44 13.97
N PHE A 115 -2.63 0.48 12.74
CA PHE A 115 -2.03 1.68 12.15
C PHE A 115 -3.03 2.85 12.08
N ALA A 116 -4.26 2.58 11.62
CA ALA A 116 -5.27 3.62 11.49
C ALA A 116 -5.73 4.16 12.85
N ILE A 117 -5.93 3.31 13.86
CA ILE A 117 -6.26 3.72 15.24
C ILE A 117 -5.13 4.57 15.82
N TRP A 118 -3.88 4.11 15.68
CA TRP A 118 -2.73 4.88 16.17
C TRP A 118 -2.64 6.25 15.54
N GLN A 119 -2.76 6.32 14.21
CA GLN A 119 -2.71 7.59 13.48
C GLN A 119 -3.87 8.52 13.86
N LEU A 120 -5.05 7.96 14.12
CA LEU A 120 -6.23 8.73 14.53
C LEU A 120 -6.10 9.27 15.96
N SER A 121 -5.38 8.57 16.86
CA SER A 121 -5.12 9.03 18.22
C SER A 121 -4.28 10.30 18.29
N GLY A 122 -3.71 10.75 17.17
CA GLY A 122 -2.87 11.94 17.09
C GLY A 122 -1.50 11.80 17.77
N ARG A 123 -1.18 10.63 18.32
CA ARG A 123 0.13 10.38 18.94
C ARG A 123 1.19 10.22 17.87
N PRO A 124 2.35 10.88 18.00
CA PRO A 124 3.42 10.73 17.02
C PRO A 124 3.97 9.30 17.05
N MET A 125 4.06 8.67 15.87
CA MET A 125 4.75 7.39 15.71
C MET A 125 6.27 7.64 15.59
N VAL A 126 6.88 8.12 16.66
CA VAL A 126 8.31 8.43 16.70
C VAL A 126 9.00 7.45 17.65
N LEU A 127 9.98 6.74 17.12
CA LEU A 127 10.81 5.82 17.88
C LEU A 127 12.11 6.53 18.29
N ASN A 128 12.56 6.30 19.52
CA ASN A 128 13.88 6.75 19.94
C ASN A 128 14.95 5.85 19.29
N LEU A 129 15.62 6.35 18.25
CA LEU A 129 16.55 5.58 17.45
C LEU A 129 17.98 5.73 17.98
N ARG A 130 18.41 4.80 18.83
CA ARG A 130 19.82 4.71 19.26
C ARG A 130 20.77 4.39 18.08
N HIS A 131 20.31 3.62 17.08
CA HIS A 131 21.08 3.17 15.94
C HIS A 131 20.30 3.37 14.64
N ARG A 132 20.39 4.56 14.05
CA ARG A 132 19.65 4.96 12.84
C ARG A 132 19.75 3.94 11.69
N ARG A 133 20.96 3.45 11.39
CA ARG A 133 21.18 2.50 10.28
C ARG A 133 20.52 1.14 10.52
N ARG A 134 20.51 0.65 11.76
CA ARG A 134 19.80 -0.59 12.11
C ARG A 134 18.28 -0.40 11.97
N ALA A 135 17.75 0.73 12.43
CA ALA A 135 16.34 1.05 12.30
C ALA A 135 15.91 1.18 10.83
N GLU A 136 16.76 1.77 9.97
CA GLU A 136 16.56 1.82 8.53
C GLU A 136 16.45 0.40 7.92
N GLY A 137 17.38 -0.48 8.25
CA GLY A 137 17.36 -1.87 7.80
C GLY A 137 16.11 -2.62 8.28
N TRP A 138 15.81 -2.58 9.58
CA TRP A 138 14.65 -3.27 10.14
C TRP A 138 13.32 -2.74 9.61
N SER A 139 13.17 -1.42 9.40
CA SER A 139 11.98 -0.88 8.78
C SER A 139 11.78 -1.39 7.35
N GLY A 140 12.88 -1.59 6.62
CA GLY A 140 12.87 -2.20 5.29
C GLY A 140 12.51 -3.70 5.34
N VAL A 141 13.08 -4.46 6.28
CA VAL A 141 12.75 -5.89 6.47
C VAL A 141 11.27 -6.07 6.79
N ILE A 142 10.75 -5.35 7.79
CA ILE A 142 9.34 -5.44 8.19
C ILE A 142 8.43 -4.99 7.04
N GLY A 143 8.79 -3.86 6.39
CA GLY A 143 8.05 -3.35 5.24
C GLY A 143 8.03 -4.35 4.08
N GLY A 144 9.17 -4.97 3.76
CA GLY A 144 9.29 -5.94 2.68
C GLY A 144 8.54 -7.24 2.96
N LEU A 145 8.71 -7.84 4.14
CA LEU A 145 8.00 -9.06 4.53
C LEU A 145 6.48 -8.86 4.47
N TYR A 146 6.00 -7.78 5.04
CA TYR A 146 4.57 -7.45 4.98
C TYR A 146 4.14 -7.06 3.56
N GLY A 147 4.98 -6.32 2.85
CA GLY A 147 4.69 -5.82 1.51
C GLY A 147 4.50 -6.90 0.46
N GLY A 148 5.27 -7.98 0.49
CA GLY A 148 5.16 -9.05 -0.50
C GLY A 148 3.86 -9.86 -0.40
N ILE A 149 3.28 -9.99 0.80
CA ILE A 149 2.00 -10.69 1.01
C ILE A 149 0.78 -9.76 0.96
N SER A 150 0.96 -8.46 1.21
CA SER A 150 -0.13 -7.50 1.34
C SER A 150 -0.13 -6.38 0.30
N GLY A 151 1.01 -6.16 -0.36
CA GLY A 151 1.22 -4.99 -1.20
C GLY A 151 1.36 -3.67 -0.41
N ILE A 152 1.58 -3.73 0.90
CA ILE A 152 1.62 -2.57 1.80
C ILE A 152 2.95 -2.55 2.55
N TRP A 153 3.87 -1.67 2.18
CA TRP A 153 5.18 -1.48 2.86
C TRP A 153 5.37 -0.06 3.40
N GLY A 154 4.35 0.78 3.27
CA GLY A 154 4.42 2.20 3.67
C GLY A 154 4.55 2.47 5.16
N PRO A 155 3.76 1.85 6.05
CA PRO A 155 3.75 2.19 7.47
C PRO A 155 5.12 2.13 8.16
N PRO A 156 5.96 1.08 8.01
CA PRO A 156 7.30 1.05 8.61
C PRO A 156 8.22 2.18 8.10
N LEU A 157 8.13 2.53 6.81
CA LEU A 157 8.87 3.65 6.23
C LEU A 157 8.43 4.97 6.86
N ILE A 158 7.11 5.21 6.98
CA ILE A 158 6.57 6.44 7.55
C ILE A 158 7.05 6.62 8.99
N VAL A 159 6.97 5.56 9.80
CA VAL A 159 7.46 5.56 11.18
C VAL A 159 8.95 5.90 11.23
N TYR A 160 9.76 5.28 10.37
CA TYR A 160 11.19 5.54 10.29
C TYR A 160 11.47 7.01 9.92
N LEU A 161 10.85 7.54 8.86
CA LEU A 161 11.05 8.91 8.39
C LEU A 161 10.66 9.94 9.46
N LEU A 162 9.53 9.73 10.15
CA LEU A 162 9.12 10.57 11.28
C LEU A 162 10.14 10.53 12.43
N SER A 163 10.67 9.33 12.74
CA SER A 163 11.61 9.12 13.83
C SER A 163 12.98 9.74 13.59
N ILE A 164 13.36 9.98 12.34
CA ILE A 164 14.60 10.69 11.99
C ILE A 164 14.39 12.19 11.73
N GLY A 165 13.17 12.70 11.97
CA GLY A 165 12.85 14.12 11.82
C GLY A 165 12.86 14.62 10.38
N THR A 166 12.53 13.76 9.41
CA THR A 166 12.48 14.15 7.99
C THR A 166 11.35 15.16 7.77
N ASP A 167 11.61 16.22 7.03
CA ASP A 167 10.60 17.22 6.70
C ASP A 167 9.50 16.64 5.77
N LYS A 168 8.31 17.28 5.76
CA LYS A 168 7.12 16.77 5.04
C LYS A 168 7.37 16.61 3.54
N ARG A 169 8.11 17.54 2.91
CA ARG A 169 8.38 17.50 1.47
C ARG A 169 9.30 16.33 1.11
N GLU A 170 10.38 16.16 1.89
CA GLU A 170 11.28 15.02 1.73
C GLU A 170 10.57 13.69 2.02
N GLN A 171 9.69 13.63 3.05
CA GLN A 171 8.89 12.43 3.32
C GLN A 171 8.07 11.98 2.11
N VAL A 172 7.33 12.89 1.48
CA VAL A 172 6.48 12.58 0.32
C VAL A 172 7.34 12.10 -0.86
N ARG A 173 8.49 12.76 -1.10
CA ARG A 173 9.43 12.38 -2.15
C ARG A 173 10.03 11.01 -1.91
N VAL A 174 10.56 10.75 -0.71
CA VAL A 174 11.15 9.45 -0.35
C VAL A 174 10.11 8.34 -0.45
N GLN A 175 8.90 8.57 0.04
CA GLN A 175 7.80 7.61 -0.12
C GLN A 175 7.55 7.30 -1.60
N GLY A 176 7.48 8.32 -2.46
CA GLY A 176 7.28 8.12 -3.90
C GLY A 176 8.33 7.20 -4.52
N VAL A 177 9.60 7.43 -4.20
CA VAL A 177 10.73 6.63 -4.73
C VAL A 177 10.73 5.20 -4.17
N VAL A 178 10.60 5.04 -2.85
CA VAL A 178 10.56 3.73 -2.21
C VAL A 178 9.34 2.93 -2.66
N PHE A 179 8.19 3.60 -2.79
CA PHE A 179 6.96 2.95 -3.25
C PHE A 179 7.05 2.54 -4.72
N LEU A 180 7.72 3.31 -5.57
CA LEU A 180 7.96 2.93 -6.96
C LEU A 180 8.83 1.68 -7.05
N ILE A 181 9.99 1.67 -6.37
CA ILE A 181 10.91 0.53 -6.41
C ILE A 181 10.25 -0.71 -5.81
N GLY A 182 9.55 -0.55 -4.67
CA GLY A 182 8.78 -1.63 -4.07
C GLY A 182 7.68 -2.18 -4.98
N ALA A 183 6.97 -1.31 -5.72
CA ALA A 183 5.94 -1.74 -6.66
C ALA A 183 6.50 -2.46 -7.89
N VAL A 184 7.65 -2.03 -8.42
CA VAL A 184 8.37 -2.76 -9.48
C VAL A 184 8.77 -4.14 -8.97
N THR A 185 9.40 -4.21 -7.79
CA THR A 185 9.79 -5.48 -7.17
C THR A 185 8.60 -6.39 -6.93
N LEU A 186 7.50 -5.85 -6.38
CA LEU A 186 6.25 -6.59 -6.14
C LEU A 186 5.68 -7.17 -7.42
N THR A 187 5.65 -6.37 -8.50
CA THR A 187 5.16 -6.81 -9.81
C THR A 187 5.98 -7.97 -10.35
N LEU A 188 7.32 -7.85 -10.33
CA LEU A 188 8.21 -8.90 -10.80
C LEU A 188 8.12 -10.16 -9.93
N ALA A 189 8.06 -10.02 -8.62
CA ALA A 189 7.92 -11.14 -7.69
C ALA A 189 6.59 -11.89 -7.88
N HIS A 190 5.49 -11.17 -8.11
CA HIS A 190 4.18 -11.81 -8.32
C HIS A 190 3.95 -12.31 -9.74
N LEU A 191 4.69 -11.83 -10.73
CA LEU A 191 4.81 -12.51 -12.03
C LEU A 191 5.55 -13.86 -11.86
N ALA A 192 6.65 -13.88 -11.10
CA ALA A 192 7.42 -15.10 -10.87
C ALA A 192 6.67 -16.12 -9.99
N SER A 193 5.89 -15.67 -8.99
CA SER A 193 5.06 -16.56 -8.13
C SER A 193 3.79 -17.07 -8.81
N GLY A 194 3.45 -16.58 -10.02
CA GLY A 194 2.24 -16.94 -10.74
C GLY A 194 0.95 -16.30 -10.21
N LEU A 195 1.00 -15.45 -9.20
CA LEU A 195 -0.16 -14.69 -8.71
C LEU A 195 -0.66 -13.71 -9.78
N LEU A 196 0.27 -12.98 -10.40
CA LEU A 196 -0.02 -12.12 -11.54
C LEU A 196 0.19 -12.93 -12.83
N ASN A 197 -0.90 -13.35 -13.45
CA ASN A 197 -0.92 -14.24 -14.61
C ASN A 197 -1.94 -13.76 -15.66
N ALA A 198 -2.10 -14.50 -16.76
CA ALA A 198 -3.01 -14.13 -17.83
C ALA A 198 -4.49 -13.96 -17.41
N GLN A 199 -4.90 -14.57 -16.30
CA GLN A 199 -6.27 -14.47 -15.77
C GLN A 199 -6.45 -13.25 -14.88
N THR A 200 -5.44 -12.90 -14.06
CA THR A 200 -5.50 -11.81 -13.09
C THR A 200 -5.00 -10.47 -13.64
N LEU A 201 -4.08 -10.50 -14.62
CA LEU A 201 -3.48 -9.32 -15.24
C LEU A 201 -4.52 -8.37 -15.88
N PRO A 202 -5.54 -8.85 -16.63
CA PRO A 202 -6.50 -7.97 -17.29
C PRO A 202 -7.29 -7.08 -16.33
N LEU A 203 -7.72 -7.63 -15.19
CA LEU A 203 -8.39 -6.83 -14.15
C LEU A 203 -7.46 -5.75 -13.59
N SER A 204 -6.22 -6.12 -13.25
CA SER A 204 -5.23 -5.18 -12.73
C SER A 204 -4.93 -4.05 -13.73
N LEU A 205 -4.85 -4.35 -15.02
CA LEU A 205 -4.65 -3.36 -16.09
C LEU A 205 -5.84 -2.38 -16.19
N VAL A 206 -7.06 -2.90 -16.24
CA VAL A 206 -8.26 -2.06 -16.35
C VAL A 206 -8.40 -1.12 -15.17
N LEU A 207 -8.05 -1.58 -13.97
CA LEU A 207 -8.10 -0.76 -12.76
C LEU A 207 -7.04 0.35 -12.72
N CYS A 208 -6.04 0.36 -13.60
CA CYS A 208 -5.12 1.49 -13.73
C CYS A 208 -5.84 2.78 -14.15
N ILE A 209 -6.91 2.67 -14.95
CA ILE A 209 -7.68 3.83 -15.44
C ILE A 209 -8.32 4.60 -14.27
N PRO A 210 -9.18 3.98 -13.43
CA PRO A 210 -9.79 4.68 -12.31
C PRO A 210 -8.76 5.10 -11.25
N ALA A 211 -7.69 4.32 -11.05
CA ALA A 211 -6.61 4.68 -10.14
C ALA A 211 -5.94 6.00 -10.52
N PHE A 212 -5.58 6.12 -11.79
CA PHE A 212 -4.91 7.33 -12.32
C PHE A 212 -5.86 8.52 -12.35
N ALA A 213 -7.09 8.34 -12.83
CA ALA A 213 -8.12 9.39 -12.85
C ALA A 213 -8.41 9.93 -11.45
N GLY A 214 -8.60 9.02 -10.48
CA GLY A 214 -8.78 9.37 -9.08
C GLY A 214 -7.57 10.14 -8.52
N MET A 215 -6.35 9.66 -8.76
CA MET A 215 -5.14 10.31 -8.29
C MET A 215 -4.98 11.72 -8.85
N MET A 216 -5.26 11.94 -10.13
CA MET A 216 -5.22 13.27 -10.75
C MET A 216 -6.26 14.20 -10.14
N ALA A 217 -7.48 13.71 -9.90
CA ALA A 217 -8.52 14.47 -9.19
C ALA A 217 -8.09 14.83 -7.76
N GLY A 218 -7.45 13.88 -7.05
CA GLY A 218 -6.90 14.11 -5.71
C GLY A 218 -5.81 15.19 -5.70
N PHE A 219 -4.90 15.18 -6.65
CA PHE A 219 -3.90 16.24 -6.80
C PHE A 219 -4.52 17.62 -7.09
N ALA A 220 -5.52 17.68 -7.97
CA ALA A 220 -6.18 18.94 -8.32
C ALA A 220 -6.96 19.56 -7.16
N LEU A 221 -7.47 18.73 -6.25
CA LEU A 221 -8.27 19.17 -5.11
C LEU A 221 -7.48 19.28 -3.81
N GLN A 222 -6.20 18.84 -3.79
CA GLN A 222 -5.36 18.81 -2.60
C GLN A 222 -5.31 20.16 -1.85
N ASP A 223 -5.19 21.26 -2.59
CA ASP A 223 -5.11 22.61 -2.02
C ASP A 223 -6.47 23.17 -1.53
N ARG A 224 -7.59 22.55 -1.92
CA ARG A 224 -8.96 22.94 -1.54
C ARG A 224 -9.52 22.09 -0.40
N LEU A 225 -8.86 20.98 -0.06
CA LEU A 225 -9.30 20.05 0.98
C LEU A 225 -8.72 20.46 2.33
N ASP A 226 -9.51 20.36 3.37
CA ASP A 226 -8.96 20.24 4.72
C ASP A 226 -8.29 18.87 4.85
N VAL A 227 -6.98 18.85 4.58
CA VAL A 227 -6.15 17.65 4.59
C VAL A 227 -6.24 16.91 5.93
N GLY A 228 -6.36 17.65 7.04
CA GLY A 228 -6.46 17.08 8.38
C GLY A 228 -7.78 16.32 8.57
N GLN A 229 -8.89 16.94 8.20
CA GLN A 229 -10.23 16.34 8.28
C GLN A 229 -10.36 15.17 7.30
N PHE A 230 -9.92 15.33 6.06
CA PHE A 230 -9.95 14.27 5.05
C PHE A 230 -9.13 13.05 5.48
N ARG A 231 -7.94 13.27 6.06
CA ARG A 231 -7.12 12.19 6.63
C ARG A 231 -7.85 11.45 7.75
N ARG A 232 -8.54 12.15 8.66
CA ARG A 232 -9.32 11.53 9.74
C ARG A 232 -10.42 10.61 9.19
N TRP A 233 -11.18 11.08 8.19
CA TRP A 233 -12.20 10.26 7.52
C TRP A 233 -11.63 9.03 6.82
N THR A 234 -10.48 9.20 6.14
CA THR A 234 -9.76 8.08 5.53
C THR A 234 -9.32 7.04 6.57
N LEU A 235 -8.78 7.47 7.71
CA LEU A 235 -8.37 6.58 8.79
C LEU A 235 -9.58 5.87 9.42
N ALA A 236 -10.71 6.56 9.61
CA ALA A 236 -11.95 5.94 10.09
C ALA A 236 -12.46 4.85 9.12
N LEU A 237 -12.41 5.11 7.82
CA LEU A 237 -12.73 4.11 6.80
C LEU A 237 -11.79 2.91 6.86
N LEU A 238 -10.49 3.12 7.04
CA LEU A 238 -9.51 2.04 7.18
C LEU A 238 -9.75 1.20 8.44
N ILE A 239 -10.18 1.80 9.55
CA ILE A 239 -10.58 1.05 10.75
C ILE A 239 -11.77 0.16 10.43
N LEU A 240 -12.82 0.72 9.85
CA LEU A 240 -14.05 -0.02 9.53
C LEU A 240 -13.76 -1.20 8.59
N THR A 241 -13.04 -0.96 7.50
CA THR A 241 -12.70 -2.00 6.53
C THR A 241 -11.70 -3.01 7.08
N GLY A 242 -10.75 -2.57 7.91
CA GLY A 242 -9.80 -3.46 8.59
C GLY A 242 -10.49 -4.38 9.61
N LEU A 243 -11.44 -3.86 10.39
CA LEU A 243 -12.27 -4.67 11.30
C LEU A 243 -13.11 -5.71 10.54
N ASN A 244 -13.63 -5.36 9.35
CA ASN A 244 -14.33 -6.33 8.52
C ASN A 244 -13.41 -7.46 8.03
N LEU A 245 -12.14 -7.17 7.71
CA LEU A 245 -11.16 -8.22 7.39
C LEU A 245 -10.88 -9.13 8.59
N ILE A 246 -10.76 -8.56 9.79
CA ILE A 246 -10.58 -9.35 11.03
C ILE A 246 -11.78 -10.26 11.24
N ARG A 247 -13.01 -9.76 11.09
CA ARG A 247 -14.22 -10.56 11.17
C ARG A 247 -14.18 -11.73 10.18
N ARG A 248 -13.84 -11.49 8.91
CA ARG A 248 -13.70 -12.54 7.90
C ARG A 248 -12.62 -13.56 8.22
N ALA A 249 -11.52 -13.12 8.83
CA ALA A 249 -10.48 -14.04 9.29
C ALA A 249 -11.01 -14.99 10.37
N LEU A 250 -11.77 -14.48 11.33
CA LEU A 250 -12.37 -15.27 12.41
C LEU A 250 -13.42 -16.25 11.88
N GLU A 251 -14.28 -15.81 10.95
CA GLU A 251 -15.28 -16.66 10.31
C GLU A 251 -14.63 -17.85 9.57
N LEU A 252 -13.54 -17.63 8.84
CA LEU A 252 -12.84 -18.69 8.11
C LEU A 252 -11.97 -19.57 9.00
N TRP A 253 -11.53 -19.08 10.17
CA TRP A 253 -10.77 -19.88 11.12
C TRP A 253 -11.67 -20.84 11.92
N SER A 254 -12.95 -20.51 12.08
CA SER A 254 -13.92 -21.32 12.83
C SER A 254 -14.59 -22.42 11.97
N LEU A 255 -14.29 -22.51 10.68
CA LEU A 255 -14.75 -23.55 9.74
C LEU A 255 -13.73 -24.68 9.61
#